data_26503f21848598fd5a4469e2b0fcffa5
#
_entry.id   26503f21848598fd5a4469e2b0fcffa5
#
_cell.length_a   1.000
_cell.length_b   1.000
_cell.length_c   1.000
_cell.angle_alpha   90.00
_cell.angle_beta   90.00
_cell.angle_gamma   90.00
#
_symmetry.space_group_name_H-M   'P 1'
#
loop_
_entity.id
_entity.type
_entity.pdbx_description
1 polymer ?
#
loop_
_entity_poly.entity_id
_entity_poly.type
_entity_poly.pdbx_seq_one_letter_code
_entity_poly.pdbx_strand_id
1 'polypeptide(L)'
;MFTNADELLAFVKDEGVEFIDVRFCDLPGVMQHFNVPTASFDAEAFANGLMFDGSSIRGFQAIHESDMKLIADPATAFVDPFRKAKTLAMNFSIVDPFTDEAYSRDPRNVAAKAEAFLKSSGLADTAYFGPEAEFYVFDDVRFETKQNAGYYYIDSIEGAWNTGREEDGGNQGYKPRYKGGYFPVPPADHFADLRDEMVSRMLALDIAVEKAHHEVGTAGQAEINYQYDSLLHAGDKLMLYKYIIKSVAWRAGKTATFMPKPLFGDNGSGMHCHQSLWKDGSPLFYDELGYAGLSDTARWYIGGLLAHTPSLLAFTNPTVNSYHRLVPGFEAPVNLVYSQRNRSAAVRIPVTGTSPKAKRIEFRVPDPSCNPYLAFSAMVMAGVDGIRNKTEPPEPVDKDLYELPPEEHANIATVPSSLNEALDVLESDHDYLLEGGVFTQDLIETWVDFKRANEIDPIRLRPHPHEFELYFDI
;
A
#
# COMPACT_ATOMS: atom_id res chain seq x y z
N MET A 1 -10.69 13.93 -17.01
CA MET A 1 -11.06 14.12 -15.59
C MET A 1 -12.25 15.06 -15.55
N PHE A 2 -13.36 14.66 -14.93
CA PHE A 2 -14.60 15.45 -14.88
C PHE A 2 -14.56 16.35 -13.64
N THR A 3 -15.03 17.59 -13.79
CA THR A 3 -15.02 18.57 -12.70
C THR A 3 -16.37 18.66 -11.97
N ASN A 4 -17.45 18.16 -12.59
CA ASN A 4 -18.80 18.21 -12.04
C ASN A 4 -19.71 17.13 -12.64
N ALA A 5 -20.93 17.02 -12.08
CA ALA A 5 -21.95 16.07 -12.49
C ALA A 5 -22.40 16.27 -13.94
N ASP A 6 -22.58 17.50 -14.39
CA ASP A 6 -23.11 17.79 -15.73
C ASP A 6 -22.16 17.29 -16.83
N GLU A 7 -20.86 17.54 -16.67
CA GLU A 7 -19.82 17.03 -17.58
C GLU A 7 -19.80 15.50 -17.63
N LEU A 8 -19.87 14.86 -16.46
CA LEU A 8 -19.88 13.39 -16.38
C LEU A 8 -21.12 12.80 -17.01
N LEU A 9 -22.30 13.32 -16.70
CA LEU A 9 -23.56 12.81 -17.24
C LEU A 9 -23.69 13.06 -18.75
N ALA A 10 -23.18 14.18 -19.26
CA ALA A 10 -23.06 14.42 -20.69
C ALA A 10 -22.15 13.35 -21.35
N PHE A 11 -20.98 13.10 -20.81
CA PHE A 11 -20.07 12.06 -21.30
C PHE A 11 -20.72 10.67 -21.28
N VAL A 12 -21.40 10.30 -20.19
CA VAL A 12 -22.11 9.02 -20.05
C VAL A 12 -23.09 8.82 -21.20
N LYS A 13 -23.85 9.86 -21.55
CA LYS A 13 -24.84 9.84 -22.64
C LYS A 13 -24.16 9.79 -24.02
N ASP A 14 -23.22 10.68 -24.29
CA ASP A 14 -22.59 10.87 -25.59
C ASP A 14 -21.72 9.64 -25.98
N GLU A 15 -21.07 9.04 -25.01
CA GLU A 15 -20.21 7.88 -25.18
C GLU A 15 -20.95 6.53 -25.06
N GLY A 16 -22.25 6.56 -24.76
CA GLY A 16 -23.07 5.35 -24.64
C GLY A 16 -22.60 4.43 -23.52
N VAL A 17 -22.24 4.99 -22.35
CA VAL A 17 -21.93 4.22 -21.16
C VAL A 17 -23.18 3.48 -20.68
N GLU A 18 -23.04 2.19 -20.41
CA GLU A 18 -24.16 1.34 -20.01
C GLU A 18 -24.30 1.22 -18.48
N PHE A 19 -23.16 1.24 -17.76
CA PHE A 19 -23.12 1.08 -16.31
C PHE A 19 -22.20 2.09 -15.65
N ILE A 20 -22.60 2.53 -14.44
CA ILE A 20 -21.74 3.19 -13.48
C ILE A 20 -21.26 2.13 -12.48
N ASP A 21 -19.95 1.97 -12.35
CA ASP A 21 -19.31 1.09 -11.36
C ASP A 21 -18.95 1.91 -10.11
N VAL A 22 -19.76 1.76 -9.08
CA VAL A 22 -19.62 2.46 -7.80
C VAL A 22 -18.52 1.79 -7.01
N ARG A 23 -17.43 2.49 -6.73
CA ARG A 23 -16.28 1.92 -6.00
C ARG A 23 -16.02 2.66 -4.70
N PHE A 24 -15.73 1.90 -3.64
CA PHE A 24 -15.31 2.42 -2.35
C PHE A 24 -14.39 1.40 -1.65
N CYS A 25 -13.60 1.86 -0.68
CA CYS A 25 -12.61 1.01 -0.01
C CYS A 25 -13.15 0.56 1.36
N ASP A 26 -13.03 -0.74 1.68
CA ASP A 26 -13.30 -1.22 3.04
C ASP A 26 -12.15 -0.87 4.01
N LEU A 27 -12.37 -1.04 5.31
CA LEU A 27 -11.37 -0.70 6.32
C LEU A 27 -10.04 -1.45 6.13
N PRO A 28 -10.00 -2.76 5.85
CA PRO A 28 -8.76 -3.47 5.56
C PRO A 28 -8.02 -3.05 4.28
N GLY A 29 -8.65 -2.31 3.36
CA GLY A 29 -7.99 -1.82 2.13
C GLY A 29 -8.33 -2.62 0.87
N VAL A 30 -9.49 -3.28 0.84
CA VAL A 30 -9.98 -3.93 -0.38
C VAL A 30 -11.08 -3.06 -1.01
N MET A 31 -10.95 -2.85 -2.33
CA MET A 31 -11.95 -2.14 -3.09
C MET A 31 -13.23 -2.98 -3.20
N GLN A 32 -14.35 -2.40 -2.80
CA GLN A 32 -15.70 -2.92 -2.95
C GLN A 32 -16.40 -2.24 -4.10
N HIS A 33 -17.39 -2.90 -4.72
CA HIS A 33 -18.16 -2.27 -5.79
C HIS A 33 -19.55 -2.87 -5.99
N PHE A 34 -20.40 -2.09 -6.64
CA PHE A 34 -21.62 -2.55 -7.31
C PHE A 34 -21.89 -1.69 -8.54
N ASN A 35 -22.67 -2.22 -9.47
CA ASN A 35 -23.02 -1.53 -10.71
C ASN A 35 -24.44 -0.94 -10.63
N VAL A 36 -24.58 0.27 -11.17
CA VAL A 36 -25.86 0.92 -11.41
C VAL A 36 -26.04 1.10 -12.93
N PRO A 37 -27.15 0.64 -13.53
CA PRO A 37 -27.47 1.00 -14.92
C PRO A 37 -27.53 2.53 -15.07
N THR A 38 -26.98 3.06 -16.15
CA THR A 38 -26.97 4.53 -16.37
C THR A 38 -28.36 5.15 -16.39
N ALA A 39 -29.40 4.39 -16.78
CA ALA A 39 -30.78 4.83 -16.70
C ALA A 39 -31.29 5.11 -15.28
N SER A 40 -30.59 4.58 -14.25
CA SER A 40 -30.91 4.78 -12.82
C SER A 40 -29.89 5.69 -12.13
N PHE A 41 -28.99 6.33 -12.87
CA PHE A 41 -27.97 7.23 -12.33
C PHE A 41 -28.08 8.59 -13.04
N ASP A 42 -28.96 9.42 -12.54
CA ASP A 42 -29.23 10.77 -13.03
C ASP A 42 -28.63 11.86 -12.13
N ALA A 43 -28.94 13.11 -12.39
CA ALA A 43 -28.47 14.25 -11.63
C ALA A 43 -28.95 14.21 -10.16
N GLU A 44 -30.13 13.64 -9.89
CA GLU A 44 -30.65 13.49 -8.53
C GLU A 44 -29.89 12.41 -7.77
N ALA A 45 -29.64 11.24 -8.38
CA ALA A 45 -28.84 10.18 -7.80
C ALA A 45 -27.39 10.64 -7.54
N PHE A 46 -26.85 11.48 -8.44
CA PHE A 46 -25.53 12.07 -8.24
C PHE A 46 -25.49 13.05 -7.06
N ALA A 47 -26.50 13.93 -6.94
CA ALA A 47 -26.56 14.94 -5.88
C ALA A 47 -26.92 14.37 -4.51
N ASN A 48 -27.87 13.41 -4.47
CA ASN A 48 -28.37 12.82 -3.23
C ASN A 48 -27.55 11.62 -2.75
N GLY A 49 -26.70 11.06 -3.61
CA GLY A 49 -25.93 9.87 -3.32
C GLY A 49 -26.72 8.56 -3.45
N LEU A 50 -26.05 7.45 -3.20
CA LEU A 50 -26.59 6.11 -3.29
C LEU A 50 -26.56 5.43 -1.91
N MET A 51 -27.68 4.82 -1.52
CA MET A 51 -27.77 4.07 -0.25
C MET A 51 -27.22 2.67 -0.41
N PHE A 52 -26.55 2.16 0.64
CA PHE A 52 -26.06 0.80 0.70
C PHE A 52 -26.02 0.27 2.14
N ASP A 53 -25.92 -1.06 2.28
CA ASP A 53 -25.78 -1.74 3.58
C ASP A 53 -24.32 -1.75 4.02
N GLY A 54 -23.95 -0.86 4.94
CA GLY A 54 -22.60 -0.78 5.52
C GLY A 54 -22.28 -1.93 6.48
N SER A 55 -23.30 -2.64 7.02
CA SER A 55 -23.06 -3.76 7.94
C SER A 55 -22.45 -4.99 7.25
N SER A 56 -22.60 -5.07 5.93
CA SER A 56 -21.99 -6.12 5.11
C SER A 56 -20.55 -5.83 4.72
N ILE A 57 -20.02 -4.65 5.08
CA ILE A 57 -18.66 -4.21 4.75
C ILE A 57 -17.73 -4.38 5.95
N ARG A 58 -16.57 -4.95 5.70
CA ARG A 58 -15.59 -5.26 6.76
C ARG A 58 -15.10 -4.02 7.48
N GLY A 59 -15.28 -4.01 8.80
CA GLY A 59 -14.83 -2.94 9.68
C GLY A 59 -15.75 -1.70 9.70
N PHE A 60 -16.93 -1.75 9.05
CA PHE A 60 -17.90 -0.66 9.07
C PHE A 60 -18.95 -0.84 10.19
N GLN A 61 -20.21 -0.61 9.92
CA GLN A 61 -21.28 -0.50 10.92
C GLN A 61 -21.78 -1.87 11.42
N ALA A 62 -22.45 -1.84 12.55
CA ALA A 62 -23.21 -2.98 13.03
C ALA A 62 -24.59 -3.07 12.32
N ILE A 63 -25.22 -4.24 12.37
CA ILE A 63 -26.45 -4.53 11.64
C ILE A 63 -27.64 -3.62 11.99
N HIS A 64 -27.63 -3.01 13.17
CA HIS A 64 -28.70 -2.10 13.62
C HIS A 64 -28.48 -0.63 13.17
N GLU A 65 -27.35 -0.34 12.54
CA GLU A 65 -26.99 0.98 11.97
C GLU A 65 -26.47 0.80 10.54
N SER A 66 -27.11 -0.06 9.77
CA SER A 66 -26.59 -0.56 8.51
C SER A 66 -26.60 0.44 7.35
N ASP A 67 -27.58 1.36 7.35
CA ASP A 67 -27.80 2.26 6.23
C ASP A 67 -26.72 3.34 6.15
N MET A 68 -26.03 3.40 5.01
CA MET A 68 -24.99 4.38 4.73
C MET A 68 -25.17 4.97 3.34
N LYS A 69 -24.58 6.13 3.09
CA LYS A 69 -24.72 6.87 1.84
C LYS A 69 -23.37 7.08 1.14
N LEU A 70 -23.33 6.83 -0.17
CA LEU A 70 -22.20 6.98 -1.05
C LEU A 70 -22.34 8.25 -1.90
N ILE A 71 -21.33 9.12 -1.85
CA ILE A 71 -21.27 10.37 -2.63
C ILE A 71 -20.18 10.22 -3.69
N ALA A 72 -20.57 10.42 -4.95
CA ALA A 72 -19.69 10.28 -6.10
C ALA A 72 -18.57 11.33 -6.14
N ASP A 73 -17.37 10.91 -6.52
CA ASP A 73 -16.26 11.80 -6.86
C ASP A 73 -15.97 11.74 -8.36
N PRO A 74 -16.52 12.65 -9.18
CA PRO A 74 -16.39 12.62 -10.62
C PRO A 74 -14.96 12.78 -11.12
N ALA A 75 -14.08 13.38 -10.31
CA ALA A 75 -12.67 13.57 -10.68
C ALA A 75 -11.90 12.24 -10.77
N THR A 76 -12.41 11.17 -10.16
CA THR A 76 -11.79 9.84 -10.16
C THR A 76 -12.33 8.92 -11.27
N ALA A 77 -13.29 9.40 -12.07
CA ALA A 77 -13.97 8.58 -13.05
C ALA A 77 -13.09 8.20 -14.24
N PHE A 78 -13.20 6.93 -14.65
CA PHE A 78 -12.52 6.40 -15.83
C PHE A 78 -13.37 5.32 -16.51
N VAL A 79 -13.22 5.16 -17.83
CA VAL A 79 -13.83 4.04 -18.56
C VAL A 79 -13.01 2.78 -18.28
N ASP A 80 -13.66 1.77 -17.70
CA ASP A 80 -12.99 0.53 -17.30
C ASP A 80 -12.61 -0.33 -18.52
N PRO A 81 -11.31 -0.52 -18.82
CA PRO A 81 -10.85 -1.26 -20.00
C PRO A 81 -11.02 -2.77 -19.87
N PHE A 82 -11.42 -3.26 -18.69
CA PHE A 82 -11.57 -4.68 -18.39
C PHE A 82 -13.01 -5.19 -18.42
N ARG A 83 -13.99 -4.32 -18.67
CA ARG A 83 -15.41 -4.70 -18.75
C ARG A 83 -15.85 -4.89 -20.20
N LYS A 84 -16.77 -5.86 -20.45
CA LYS A 84 -17.36 -6.07 -21.79
C LYS A 84 -18.35 -4.97 -22.14
N ALA A 85 -19.26 -4.65 -21.23
CA ALA A 85 -20.14 -3.52 -21.34
C ALA A 85 -19.37 -2.24 -21.05
N LYS A 86 -19.65 -1.15 -21.75
CA LYS A 86 -18.99 0.13 -21.50
C LYS A 86 -19.38 0.66 -20.13
N THR A 87 -18.44 0.61 -19.20
CA THR A 87 -18.63 0.89 -17.79
C THR A 87 -17.75 2.06 -17.37
N LEU A 88 -18.34 3.06 -16.72
CA LEU A 88 -17.62 4.16 -16.10
C LEU A 88 -17.46 3.86 -14.61
N ALA A 89 -16.24 3.60 -14.17
CA ALA A 89 -15.92 3.39 -12.77
C ALA A 89 -15.49 4.72 -12.11
N MET A 90 -15.88 4.93 -10.86
CA MET A 90 -15.42 6.07 -10.06
C MET A 90 -15.43 5.73 -8.56
N ASN A 91 -14.64 6.46 -7.79
CA ASN A 91 -14.62 6.35 -6.34
C ASN A 91 -15.77 7.15 -5.71
N PHE A 92 -16.28 6.62 -4.62
CA PHE A 92 -17.30 7.26 -3.79
C PHE A 92 -16.76 7.41 -2.38
N SER A 93 -17.10 8.51 -1.74
CA SER A 93 -16.89 8.74 -0.31
C SER A 93 -18.15 8.35 0.47
N ILE A 94 -17.97 7.90 1.71
CA ILE A 94 -19.06 7.43 2.55
C ILE A 94 -19.42 8.50 3.56
N VAL A 95 -20.71 8.75 3.70
CA VAL A 95 -21.27 9.71 4.67
C VAL A 95 -22.42 9.09 5.45
N ASP A 96 -22.67 9.66 6.62
CA ASP A 96 -23.86 9.36 7.41
C ASP A 96 -25.12 9.82 6.66
N PRO A 97 -26.15 8.97 6.50
CA PRO A 97 -27.33 9.30 5.69
C PRO A 97 -28.23 10.38 6.29
N PHE A 98 -28.11 10.69 7.58
CA PHE A 98 -28.96 11.66 8.27
C PHE A 98 -28.29 13.03 8.41
N THR A 99 -26.97 13.04 8.59
CA THR A 99 -26.21 14.27 8.87
C THR A 99 -25.37 14.75 7.72
N ASP A 100 -25.15 13.90 6.71
CA ASP A 100 -24.18 14.10 5.60
C ASP A 100 -22.72 14.29 6.08
N GLU A 101 -22.43 13.97 7.33
CA GLU A 101 -21.07 14.01 7.85
C GLU A 101 -20.24 12.86 7.31
N ALA A 102 -18.96 13.13 7.03
CA ALA A 102 -18.02 12.13 6.55
C ALA A 102 -17.89 10.96 7.54
N TYR A 103 -18.08 9.73 7.05
CA TYR A 103 -17.99 8.54 7.89
C TYR A 103 -16.55 8.35 8.41
N SER A 104 -16.42 8.17 9.73
CA SER A 104 -15.13 8.15 10.43
C SER A 104 -14.23 6.97 10.02
N ARG A 105 -14.82 5.83 9.63
CA ARG A 105 -14.11 4.62 9.24
C ARG A 105 -13.96 4.45 7.73
N ASP A 106 -14.41 5.42 6.92
CA ASP A 106 -14.08 5.43 5.49
C ASP A 106 -12.62 5.83 5.30
N PRO A 107 -11.76 4.92 4.81
CA PRO A 107 -10.33 5.20 4.67
C PRO A 107 -10.03 6.39 3.76
N ARG A 108 -10.82 6.56 2.70
CA ARG A 108 -10.65 7.68 1.77
C ARG A 108 -10.98 9.01 2.42
N ASN A 109 -11.98 9.06 3.30
CA ASN A 109 -12.27 10.24 4.12
C ASN A 109 -11.15 10.55 5.12
N VAL A 110 -10.50 9.54 5.69
CA VAL A 110 -9.31 9.75 6.55
C VAL A 110 -8.19 10.44 5.76
N ALA A 111 -7.93 10.01 4.52
CA ALA A 111 -6.94 10.64 3.66
C ALA A 111 -7.28 12.11 3.33
N ALA A 112 -8.53 12.39 3.02
CA ALA A 112 -9.00 13.76 2.79
C ALA A 112 -8.85 14.65 4.04
N LYS A 113 -9.16 14.11 5.23
CA LYS A 113 -8.95 14.80 6.50
C LYS A 113 -7.47 15.06 6.79
N ALA A 114 -6.57 14.12 6.47
CA ALA A 114 -5.13 14.30 6.64
C ALA A 114 -4.59 15.45 5.78
N GLU A 115 -5.02 15.56 4.52
CA GLU A 115 -4.67 16.69 3.66
C GLU A 115 -5.21 18.03 4.22
N ALA A 116 -6.48 18.04 4.63
CA ALA A 116 -7.11 19.23 5.22
C ALA A 116 -6.41 19.66 6.51
N PHE A 117 -6.06 18.71 7.38
CA PHE A 117 -5.32 18.97 8.61
C PHE A 117 -3.92 19.51 8.34
N LEU A 118 -3.16 18.91 7.42
CA LEU A 118 -1.84 19.39 7.03
C LEU A 118 -1.90 20.86 6.59
N LYS A 119 -2.86 21.19 5.73
CA LYS A 119 -3.07 22.55 5.24
C LYS A 119 -3.47 23.52 6.36
N SER A 120 -4.41 23.14 7.22
CA SER A 120 -4.89 23.98 8.34
C SER A 120 -3.83 24.16 9.43
N SER A 121 -2.89 23.23 9.57
CA SER A 121 -1.77 23.33 10.50
C SER A 121 -0.83 24.49 10.18
N GLY A 122 -0.83 24.96 8.92
CA GLY A 122 0.07 25.98 8.42
C GLY A 122 1.52 25.51 8.21
N LEU A 123 1.83 24.26 8.46
CA LEU A 123 3.16 23.67 8.25
C LEU A 123 3.44 23.44 6.76
N ALA A 124 2.51 22.83 6.07
CA ALA A 124 2.56 22.58 4.63
C ALA A 124 1.15 22.63 4.04
N ASP A 125 1.02 22.73 2.73
CA ASP A 125 -0.26 22.65 2.04
C ASP A 125 -0.43 21.34 1.25
N THR A 126 0.66 20.66 0.93
CA THR A 126 0.67 19.45 0.13
C THR A 126 1.70 18.44 0.67
N ALA A 127 1.29 17.21 0.84
CA ALA A 127 2.15 16.06 1.03
C ALA A 127 2.13 15.21 -0.23
N TYR A 128 3.28 15.01 -0.86
CA TYR A 128 3.42 14.13 -2.02
C TYR A 128 3.88 12.74 -1.60
N PHE A 129 3.26 11.73 -2.22
CA PHE A 129 3.60 10.32 -2.06
C PHE A 129 3.90 9.66 -3.40
N GLY A 130 5.03 8.95 -3.47
CA GLY A 130 5.41 8.08 -4.58
C GLY A 130 5.65 6.67 -4.05
N PRO A 131 4.63 5.81 -4.01
CA PRO A 131 4.80 4.44 -3.55
C PRO A 131 5.41 3.56 -4.65
N GLU A 132 6.37 2.72 -4.28
CA GLU A 132 7.00 1.69 -5.11
C GLU A 132 6.49 0.32 -4.64
N ALA A 133 5.30 -0.08 -5.12
CA ALA A 133 4.64 -1.30 -4.66
C ALA A 133 5.09 -2.51 -5.49
N GLU A 134 5.81 -3.43 -4.86
CA GLU A 134 6.20 -4.70 -5.44
C GLU A 134 5.06 -5.73 -5.40
N PHE A 135 5.08 -6.67 -6.33
CA PHE A 135 4.11 -7.75 -6.41
C PHE A 135 4.71 -9.01 -7.04
N TYR A 136 4.05 -10.16 -6.82
CA TYR A 136 4.39 -11.42 -7.49
C TYR A 136 3.31 -11.78 -8.50
N VAL A 137 3.74 -12.42 -9.61
CA VAL A 137 2.86 -13.05 -10.60
C VAL A 137 3.10 -14.55 -10.58
N PHE A 138 2.03 -15.34 -10.41
CA PHE A 138 2.08 -16.79 -10.35
C PHE A 138 1.21 -17.44 -11.44
N ASP A 139 1.57 -18.64 -11.84
CA ASP A 139 0.82 -19.47 -12.79
C ASP A 139 -0.27 -20.29 -12.09
N ASP A 140 -0.03 -20.74 -10.86
CA ASP A 140 -0.97 -21.54 -10.08
C ASP A 140 -0.85 -21.19 -8.58
N VAL A 141 -1.99 -20.96 -7.93
CA VAL A 141 -2.07 -20.75 -6.48
C VAL A 141 -3.22 -21.57 -5.93
N ARG A 142 -2.90 -22.52 -5.06
CA ARG A 142 -3.88 -23.35 -4.36
C ARG A 142 -3.61 -23.31 -2.88
N PHE A 143 -4.65 -23.22 -2.06
CA PHE A 143 -4.54 -23.29 -0.62
C PHE A 143 -5.77 -23.94 -0.01
N GLU A 144 -5.56 -24.59 1.12
CA GLU A 144 -6.63 -25.24 1.88
C GLU A 144 -6.38 -25.06 3.39
N THR A 145 -7.45 -24.79 4.14
CA THR A 145 -7.41 -24.59 5.58
C THR A 145 -8.55 -25.36 6.24
N LYS A 146 -8.50 -26.70 6.16
CA LYS A 146 -9.44 -27.61 6.85
C LYS A 146 -8.97 -27.91 8.27
N GLN A 147 -9.86 -28.48 9.08
CA GLN A 147 -9.52 -28.90 10.44
C GLN A 147 -8.38 -29.93 10.50
N ASN A 148 -8.34 -30.84 9.53
CA ASN A 148 -7.39 -31.95 9.45
C ASN A 148 -6.35 -31.81 8.33
N ALA A 149 -6.34 -30.70 7.61
CA ALA A 149 -5.41 -30.45 6.53
C ALA A 149 -5.23 -28.95 6.31
N GLY A 150 -3.99 -28.51 6.15
CA GLY A 150 -3.65 -27.15 5.78
C GLY A 150 -2.42 -27.14 4.86
N TYR A 151 -2.51 -26.45 3.74
CA TYR A 151 -1.39 -26.25 2.83
C TYR A 151 -1.62 -25.01 1.96
N TYR A 152 -0.53 -24.50 1.39
CA TYR A 152 -0.55 -23.70 0.20
C TYR A 152 0.39 -24.30 -0.85
N TYR A 153 0.07 -24.09 -2.12
CA TYR A 153 0.88 -24.49 -3.25
C TYR A 153 0.92 -23.34 -4.23
N ILE A 154 2.12 -22.95 -4.62
CA ILE A 154 2.36 -21.87 -5.59
C ILE A 154 3.25 -22.43 -6.68
N ASP A 155 2.92 -22.11 -7.93
CA ASP A 155 3.77 -22.42 -9.07
C ASP A 155 3.97 -21.20 -9.97
N SER A 156 5.14 -21.15 -10.59
CA SER A 156 5.54 -20.13 -11.55
C SER A 156 6.50 -20.74 -12.58
N ILE A 157 6.33 -20.35 -13.83
CA ILE A 157 7.27 -20.74 -14.89
C ILE A 157 8.69 -20.27 -14.59
N GLU A 158 8.85 -19.19 -13.84
CA GLU A 158 10.16 -18.67 -13.42
C GLU A 158 10.67 -19.29 -12.11
N GLY A 159 9.86 -20.11 -11.44
CA GLY A 159 10.24 -20.71 -10.16
C GLY A 159 11.54 -21.48 -10.22
N ALA A 160 12.52 -21.13 -9.38
CA ALA A 160 13.82 -21.80 -9.30
C ALA A 160 13.69 -23.29 -8.93
N TRP A 161 12.58 -23.67 -8.27
CA TRP A 161 12.23 -25.07 -7.96
C TRP A 161 11.82 -25.90 -9.19
N ASN A 162 11.60 -25.26 -10.33
CA ASN A 162 11.15 -25.88 -11.58
C ASN A 162 12.27 -26.18 -12.59
N THR A 163 13.54 -26.07 -12.20
CA THR A 163 14.67 -26.34 -13.11
C THR A 163 14.71 -27.77 -13.64
N GLY A 164 14.18 -28.74 -12.90
CA GLY A 164 14.09 -30.15 -13.29
C GLY A 164 12.68 -30.61 -13.70
N ARG A 165 11.72 -29.70 -13.83
CA ARG A 165 10.34 -30.05 -14.17
C ARG A 165 10.20 -30.37 -15.65
N GLU A 166 9.36 -31.37 -15.98
CA GLU A 166 8.89 -31.57 -17.36
C GLU A 166 7.86 -30.52 -17.71
N GLU A 167 8.00 -29.87 -18.85
CA GLU A 167 7.12 -28.82 -19.35
C GLU A 167 6.66 -29.15 -20.78
N ASP A 168 5.44 -28.70 -21.14
CA ASP A 168 4.94 -28.82 -22.51
C ASP A 168 5.85 -28.07 -23.48
N GLY A 169 6.32 -28.76 -24.51
CA GLY A 169 7.35 -28.22 -25.43
C GLY A 169 8.79 -28.31 -24.94
N GLY A 170 9.02 -28.89 -23.75
CA GLY A 170 10.31 -29.05 -23.09
C GLY A 170 10.72 -27.88 -22.21
N ASN A 171 11.37 -28.16 -21.08
CA ASN A 171 11.89 -27.17 -20.16
C ASN A 171 13.11 -26.47 -20.78
N GLN A 172 13.03 -25.16 -20.99
CA GLN A 172 14.11 -24.38 -21.63
C GLN A 172 15.17 -23.89 -20.64
N GLY A 173 14.97 -24.09 -19.32
CA GLY A 173 15.95 -23.84 -18.30
C GLY A 173 16.12 -22.36 -17.87
N TYR A 174 15.41 -21.42 -18.49
CA TYR A 174 15.45 -20.00 -18.14
C TYR A 174 14.67 -19.71 -16.85
N LYS A 175 15.25 -20.08 -15.72
CA LYS A 175 14.67 -19.88 -14.39
C LYS A 175 15.68 -19.10 -13.54
N PRO A 176 15.34 -17.87 -13.10
CA PRO A 176 16.21 -17.09 -12.22
C PRO A 176 16.60 -17.88 -10.97
N ARG A 177 17.77 -17.65 -10.44
CA ARG A 177 18.19 -18.22 -9.15
C ARG A 177 17.43 -17.54 -8.01
N TYR A 178 17.31 -18.21 -6.88
CA TYR A 178 16.83 -17.57 -5.66
C TYR A 178 17.57 -16.26 -5.39
N LYS A 179 16.83 -15.17 -5.15
CA LYS A 179 17.34 -13.80 -5.01
C LYS A 179 18.16 -13.30 -6.22
N GLY A 180 17.96 -13.88 -7.40
CA GLY A 180 18.70 -13.55 -8.61
C GLY A 180 17.86 -12.96 -9.74
N GLY A 181 16.61 -12.52 -9.43
CA GLY A 181 15.67 -12.01 -10.41
C GLY A 181 15.80 -10.54 -10.76
N TYR A 182 16.78 -9.80 -10.22
CA TYR A 182 16.88 -8.37 -10.46
C TYR A 182 17.42 -8.06 -11.85
N PHE A 183 16.59 -7.48 -12.72
CA PHE A 183 16.89 -7.00 -14.07
C PHE A 183 17.37 -8.06 -15.09
N PRO A 184 16.88 -9.31 -15.12
CA PRO A 184 17.20 -10.20 -16.20
C PRO A 184 16.59 -9.68 -17.50
N VAL A 185 17.24 -10.00 -18.62
CA VAL A 185 16.61 -9.76 -19.94
C VAL A 185 15.82 -11.00 -20.37
N PRO A 186 14.80 -10.87 -21.23
CA PRO A 186 14.20 -12.04 -21.90
C PRO A 186 15.27 -12.87 -22.63
N PRO A 187 15.19 -14.22 -22.64
CA PRO A 187 14.06 -15.03 -22.19
C PRO A 187 14.05 -15.39 -20.69
N ALA A 188 15.02 -14.98 -19.88
CA ALA A 188 15.02 -15.25 -18.45
C ALA A 188 13.88 -14.50 -17.71
N ASP A 189 13.54 -13.31 -18.16
CA ASP A 189 12.35 -12.56 -17.77
C ASP A 189 11.16 -13.00 -18.64
N HIS A 190 10.39 -13.96 -18.14
CA HIS A 190 9.24 -14.50 -18.85
C HIS A 190 8.02 -13.55 -18.84
N PHE A 191 7.99 -12.56 -17.92
CA PHE A 191 6.85 -11.68 -17.72
C PHE A 191 7.04 -10.26 -18.26
N ALA A 192 8.08 -10.03 -19.09
CA ALA A 192 8.32 -8.72 -19.68
C ALA A 192 7.10 -8.20 -20.47
N ASP A 193 6.57 -8.98 -21.42
CA ASP A 193 5.39 -8.59 -22.21
C ASP A 193 4.14 -8.39 -21.34
N LEU A 194 3.98 -9.20 -20.27
CA LEU A 194 2.86 -9.04 -19.34
C LEU A 194 2.96 -7.73 -18.57
N ARG A 195 4.15 -7.33 -18.12
CA ARG A 195 4.37 -6.03 -17.50
C ARG A 195 4.16 -4.88 -18.47
N ASP A 196 4.57 -5.03 -19.73
CA ASP A 196 4.34 -4.04 -20.79
C ASP A 196 2.83 -3.81 -21.02
N GLU A 197 2.02 -4.88 -20.99
CA GLU A 197 0.54 -4.75 -21.03
C GLU A 197 0.03 -4.01 -19.78
N MET A 198 0.52 -4.31 -18.58
CA MET A 198 0.16 -3.56 -17.35
C MET A 198 0.49 -2.08 -17.50
N VAL A 199 1.70 -1.75 -17.95
CA VAL A 199 2.15 -0.37 -18.19
C VAL A 199 1.26 0.32 -19.23
N SER A 200 0.94 -0.35 -20.33
CA SER A 200 0.08 0.21 -21.38
C SER A 200 -1.32 0.56 -20.85
N ARG A 201 -1.89 -0.27 -19.96
CA ARG A 201 -3.17 0.03 -19.30
C ARG A 201 -3.06 1.17 -18.30
N MET A 202 -1.97 1.25 -17.56
CA MET A 202 -1.71 2.36 -16.64
C MET A 202 -1.63 3.70 -17.39
N LEU A 203 -0.85 3.75 -18.47
CA LEU A 203 -0.72 4.94 -19.31
C LEU A 203 -2.05 5.37 -19.94
N ALA A 204 -2.87 4.39 -20.37
CA ALA A 204 -4.21 4.67 -20.93
C ALA A 204 -5.21 5.21 -19.89
N LEU A 205 -4.91 5.06 -18.59
CA LEU A 205 -5.69 5.58 -17.47
C LEU A 205 -4.97 6.74 -16.74
N ASP A 206 -4.13 7.47 -17.46
CA ASP A 206 -3.41 8.67 -16.98
C ASP A 206 -2.49 8.42 -15.76
N ILE A 207 -2.05 7.17 -15.53
CA ILE A 207 -0.99 6.88 -14.57
C ILE A 207 0.36 6.97 -15.30
N ALA A 208 1.11 8.03 -15.06
CA ALA A 208 2.39 8.28 -15.70
C ALA A 208 3.47 7.33 -15.16
N VAL A 209 3.73 6.25 -15.89
CA VAL A 209 4.74 5.24 -15.53
C VAL A 209 6.15 5.76 -15.86
N GLU A 210 7.10 5.50 -14.96
CA GLU A 210 8.51 5.88 -15.10
C GLU A 210 9.39 4.69 -15.54
N LYS A 211 9.18 3.53 -14.93
CA LYS A 211 9.90 2.28 -15.26
C LYS A 211 9.13 1.04 -14.79
N ALA A 212 9.44 -0.10 -15.39
CA ALA A 212 8.93 -1.40 -14.98
C ALA A 212 10.05 -2.43 -15.11
N HIS A 213 10.16 -3.35 -14.15
CA HIS A 213 11.22 -4.35 -14.16
C HIS A 213 10.86 -5.59 -13.34
N HIS A 214 11.62 -6.66 -13.60
CA HIS A 214 11.64 -7.83 -12.74
C HIS A 214 12.40 -7.50 -11.45
N GLU A 215 11.89 -7.93 -10.31
CA GLU A 215 12.49 -7.76 -8.99
C GLU A 215 13.32 -8.97 -8.54
N VAL A 216 13.92 -8.86 -7.36
CA VAL A 216 14.90 -9.83 -6.82
C VAL A 216 14.32 -11.23 -6.66
N GLY A 217 13.03 -11.36 -6.32
CA GLY A 217 12.37 -12.66 -6.13
C GLY A 217 12.24 -13.45 -7.42
N THR A 218 12.61 -14.74 -7.38
CA THR A 218 12.77 -15.58 -8.58
C THR A 218 11.46 -15.88 -9.32
N ALA A 219 10.35 -16.00 -8.61
CA ALA A 219 9.11 -16.54 -9.18
C ALA A 219 8.16 -15.44 -9.70
N GLY A 220 8.68 -14.52 -10.52
CA GLY A 220 7.87 -13.49 -11.16
C GLY A 220 7.58 -12.28 -10.29
N GLN A 221 8.51 -11.90 -9.41
CA GLN A 221 8.41 -10.64 -8.68
C GLN A 221 8.66 -9.46 -9.62
N ALA A 222 7.87 -8.42 -9.48
CA ALA A 222 7.94 -7.24 -10.32
C ALA A 222 7.63 -5.96 -9.57
N GLU A 223 8.09 -4.85 -10.14
CA GLU A 223 7.81 -3.49 -9.70
C GLU A 223 7.53 -2.60 -10.91
N ILE A 224 6.53 -1.74 -10.81
CA ILE A 224 6.22 -0.71 -11.81
C ILE A 224 6.15 0.63 -11.09
N ASN A 225 7.13 1.49 -11.32
CA ASN A 225 7.21 2.81 -10.74
C ASN A 225 6.42 3.82 -11.58
N TYR A 226 5.67 4.68 -10.91
CA TYR A 226 4.90 5.76 -11.52
C TYR A 226 5.06 7.06 -10.74
N GLN A 227 4.72 8.17 -11.37
CA GLN A 227 4.89 9.49 -10.78
C GLN A 227 4.07 9.67 -9.52
N TYR A 228 4.68 10.32 -8.53
CA TYR A 228 4.05 10.70 -7.26
C TYR A 228 2.82 11.60 -7.46
N ASP A 229 1.97 11.65 -6.45
CA ASP A 229 0.82 12.55 -6.38
C ASP A 229 0.57 13.03 -4.94
N SER A 230 -0.41 13.92 -4.75
CA SER A 230 -0.88 14.27 -3.41
C SER A 230 -1.40 13.04 -2.66
N LEU A 231 -1.43 13.10 -1.35
CA LEU A 231 -1.72 11.95 -0.47
C LEU A 231 -2.98 11.20 -0.88
N LEU A 232 -4.11 11.89 -1.07
CA LEU A 232 -5.39 11.29 -1.45
C LEU A 232 -5.32 10.67 -2.84
N HIS A 233 -4.80 11.41 -3.82
CA HIS A 233 -4.68 10.93 -5.20
C HIS A 233 -3.65 9.80 -5.33
N ALA A 234 -2.57 9.81 -4.55
CA ALA A 234 -1.64 8.69 -4.49
C ALA A 234 -2.30 7.41 -3.95
N GLY A 235 -3.19 7.54 -2.97
CA GLY A 235 -4.03 6.45 -2.49
C GLY A 235 -4.97 5.91 -3.57
N ASP A 236 -5.71 6.79 -4.25
CA ASP A 236 -6.58 6.44 -5.38
C ASP A 236 -5.80 5.72 -6.50
N LYS A 237 -4.63 6.27 -6.88
CA LYS A 237 -3.75 5.66 -7.91
C LYS A 237 -3.23 4.29 -7.50
N LEU A 238 -2.84 4.09 -6.25
CA LEU A 238 -2.35 2.79 -5.79
C LEU A 238 -3.46 1.73 -5.80
N MET A 239 -4.69 2.11 -5.45
CA MET A 239 -5.84 1.20 -5.56
C MET A 239 -6.13 0.83 -7.02
N LEU A 240 -6.06 1.80 -7.93
CA LEU A 240 -6.21 1.56 -9.37
C LEU A 240 -5.05 0.72 -9.94
N TYR A 241 -3.82 0.98 -9.52
CA TYR A 241 -2.63 0.19 -9.84
C TYR A 241 -2.83 -1.30 -9.50
N LYS A 242 -3.25 -1.58 -8.26
CA LYS A 242 -3.53 -2.96 -7.83
C LYS A 242 -4.62 -3.61 -8.65
N TYR A 243 -5.66 -2.86 -9.03
CA TYR A 243 -6.75 -3.33 -9.88
C TYR A 243 -6.27 -3.69 -11.29
N ILE A 244 -5.48 -2.81 -11.92
CA ILE A 244 -4.94 -3.03 -13.27
C ILE A 244 -4.06 -4.27 -13.31
N ILE A 245 -3.10 -4.38 -12.39
CA ILE A 245 -2.15 -5.50 -12.33
C ILE A 245 -2.89 -6.84 -12.17
N LYS A 246 -3.82 -6.93 -11.23
CA LYS A 246 -4.62 -8.13 -11.01
C LYS A 246 -5.48 -8.48 -12.22
N SER A 247 -6.09 -7.48 -12.87
CA SER A 247 -6.95 -7.68 -14.03
C SER A 247 -6.18 -8.13 -15.26
N VAL A 248 -5.00 -7.56 -15.53
CA VAL A 248 -4.12 -7.97 -16.64
C VAL A 248 -3.60 -9.39 -16.39
N ALA A 249 -3.11 -9.69 -15.19
CA ALA A 249 -2.63 -11.02 -14.85
C ALA A 249 -3.74 -12.07 -15.03
N TRP A 250 -4.95 -11.80 -14.51
CA TRP A 250 -6.08 -12.72 -14.64
C TRP A 250 -6.47 -12.97 -16.11
N ARG A 251 -6.49 -11.93 -16.96
CA ARG A 251 -6.77 -12.09 -18.40
C ARG A 251 -5.72 -12.91 -19.14
N ALA A 252 -4.48 -12.89 -18.65
CA ALA A 252 -3.38 -13.69 -19.17
C ALA A 252 -3.36 -15.13 -18.59
N GLY A 253 -4.38 -15.54 -17.82
CA GLY A 253 -4.44 -16.86 -17.17
C GLY A 253 -3.45 -17.02 -16.02
N LYS A 254 -3.05 -15.91 -15.40
CA LYS A 254 -2.13 -15.86 -14.26
C LYS A 254 -2.80 -15.17 -13.08
N THR A 255 -2.12 -15.14 -11.95
CA THR A 255 -2.59 -14.40 -10.78
C THR A 255 -1.49 -13.51 -10.23
N ALA A 256 -1.85 -12.29 -9.78
CA ALA A 256 -0.94 -11.38 -9.12
C ALA A 256 -1.30 -11.21 -7.66
N THR A 257 -0.29 -11.17 -6.79
CA THR A 257 -0.47 -10.95 -5.35
C THR A 257 0.41 -9.84 -4.84
N PHE A 258 -0.16 -9.07 -3.90
CA PHE A 258 0.52 -8.05 -3.12
C PHE A 258 0.82 -8.55 -1.68
N MET A 259 0.81 -9.85 -1.46
CA MET A 259 1.27 -10.43 -0.18
C MET A 259 2.71 -10.04 0.09
N PRO A 260 3.04 -9.58 1.31
CA PRO A 260 4.41 -9.17 1.66
C PRO A 260 5.44 -10.30 1.59
N LYS A 261 5.03 -11.54 1.89
CA LYS A 261 5.91 -12.71 1.89
C LYS A 261 5.17 -13.97 1.43
N PRO A 262 4.95 -14.15 0.12
CA PRO A 262 4.23 -15.32 -0.40
C PRO A 262 5.11 -16.58 -0.48
N LEU A 263 6.44 -16.44 -0.51
CA LEU A 263 7.38 -17.54 -0.69
C LEU A 263 8.37 -17.62 0.46
N PHE A 264 8.59 -18.85 0.95
CA PHE A 264 9.68 -19.12 1.91
C PHE A 264 11.03 -19.09 1.20
N GLY A 265 12.04 -18.49 1.86
CA GLY A 265 13.42 -18.49 1.37
C GLY A 265 13.75 -17.51 0.24
N ASP A 266 12.75 -16.83 -0.32
CA ASP A 266 12.95 -15.80 -1.35
C ASP A 266 12.62 -14.39 -0.82
N ASN A 267 12.83 -13.33 -1.61
CA ASN A 267 12.54 -11.97 -1.17
C ASN A 267 11.05 -11.73 -0.96
N GLY A 268 10.72 -10.90 0.02
CA GLY A 268 9.38 -10.35 0.21
C GLY A 268 9.12 -9.16 -0.70
N SER A 269 7.86 -8.73 -0.77
CA SER A 269 7.43 -7.53 -1.48
C SER A 269 7.30 -6.35 -0.52
N GLY A 270 8.04 -5.28 -0.80
CA GLY A 270 7.97 -4.01 -0.11
C GLY A 270 7.08 -3.00 -0.82
N MET A 271 6.79 -1.91 -0.14
CA MET A 271 6.24 -0.71 -0.74
C MET A 271 6.98 0.49 -0.18
N HIS A 272 8.09 0.85 -0.80
CA HIS A 272 8.85 2.01 -0.37
C HIS A 272 8.08 3.29 -0.68
N CYS A 273 7.86 4.13 0.32
CA CYS A 273 7.08 5.35 0.18
C CYS A 273 8.00 6.56 0.12
N HIS A 274 8.20 7.10 -1.08
CA HIS A 274 8.81 8.40 -1.26
C HIS A 274 7.87 9.49 -0.79
N GLN A 275 8.38 10.44 0.01
CA GLN A 275 7.57 11.48 0.64
C GLN A 275 8.27 12.83 0.60
N SER A 276 7.50 13.88 0.39
CA SER A 276 7.95 15.27 0.54
C SER A 276 6.79 16.19 0.92
N LEU A 277 7.09 17.25 1.68
CA LEU A 277 6.13 18.31 2.02
C LEU A 277 6.42 19.55 1.22
N TRP A 278 5.35 20.25 0.81
CA TRP A 278 5.42 21.47 0.02
C TRP A 278 4.49 22.54 0.62
N LYS A 279 4.89 23.79 0.45
CA LYS A 279 4.10 24.95 0.83
C LYS A 279 4.23 26.05 -0.22
N ASP A 280 3.10 26.61 -0.68
CA ASP A 280 3.06 27.67 -1.70
C ASP A 280 3.90 27.32 -2.96
N GLY A 281 3.83 26.05 -3.38
CA GLY A 281 4.57 25.53 -4.54
C GLY A 281 6.09 25.36 -4.34
N SER A 282 6.57 25.47 -3.09
CA SER A 282 7.98 25.32 -2.73
C SER A 282 8.22 24.07 -1.87
N PRO A 283 9.28 23.28 -2.16
CA PRO A 283 9.62 22.11 -1.37
C PRO A 283 10.19 22.52 0.00
N LEU A 284 9.80 21.81 1.05
CA LEU A 284 10.22 22.08 2.43
C LEU A 284 11.41 21.24 2.90
N PHE A 285 11.77 20.19 2.17
CA PHE A 285 12.75 19.19 2.63
C PHE A 285 14.20 19.48 2.22
N TYR A 286 14.45 20.54 1.47
CA TYR A 286 15.77 20.88 0.97
C TYR A 286 16.48 21.97 1.78
N ASP A 287 17.74 21.72 2.14
CA ASP A 287 18.71 22.70 2.61
C ASP A 287 20.10 22.29 2.12
N GLU A 288 20.76 23.15 1.36
CA GLU A 288 22.10 22.88 0.79
C GLU A 288 23.16 22.56 1.85
N LEU A 289 23.04 23.13 3.05
CA LEU A 289 24.01 22.96 4.13
C LEU A 289 23.69 21.76 5.04
N GLY A 290 22.51 21.19 4.95
CA GLY A 290 22.10 20.07 5.79
C GLY A 290 22.70 18.73 5.35
N TYR A 291 22.74 17.77 6.28
CA TYR A 291 23.14 16.39 5.97
C TYR A 291 22.31 15.85 4.80
N ALA A 292 22.98 15.29 3.80
CA ALA A 292 22.36 14.81 2.58
C ALA A 292 21.46 15.85 1.86
N GLY A 293 21.62 17.14 2.11
CA GLY A 293 20.78 18.22 1.58
C GLY A 293 19.39 18.29 2.22
N LEU A 294 19.23 17.85 3.45
CA LEU A 294 17.98 17.89 4.20
C LEU A 294 17.86 19.17 5.03
N SER A 295 16.67 19.76 5.01
CA SER A 295 16.29 20.82 5.94
C SER A 295 16.02 20.27 7.35
N ASP A 296 15.97 21.16 8.36
CA ASP A 296 15.52 20.80 9.69
C ASP A 296 14.09 20.23 9.68
N THR A 297 13.20 20.77 8.85
CA THR A 297 11.85 20.25 8.66
C THR A 297 11.86 18.79 8.23
N ALA A 298 12.71 18.43 7.26
CA ALA A 298 12.86 17.06 6.82
C ALA A 298 13.44 16.15 7.92
N ARG A 299 14.42 16.63 8.67
CA ARG A 299 15.01 15.89 9.81
C ARG A 299 13.97 15.61 10.89
N TRP A 300 13.21 16.60 11.30
CA TRP A 300 12.15 16.42 12.30
C TRP A 300 11.03 15.52 11.78
N TYR A 301 10.69 15.62 10.50
CA TYR A 301 9.75 14.69 9.87
C TYR A 301 10.23 13.23 9.96
N ILE A 302 11.50 12.98 9.67
CA ILE A 302 12.15 11.67 9.84
C ILE A 302 12.13 11.25 11.33
N GLY A 303 12.42 12.20 12.23
CA GLY A 303 12.36 11.94 13.67
C GLY A 303 10.99 11.45 14.13
N GLY A 304 9.91 12.09 13.67
CA GLY A 304 8.53 11.67 13.94
C GLY A 304 8.22 10.29 13.34
N LEU A 305 8.58 10.06 12.07
CA LEU A 305 8.41 8.74 11.45
C LEU A 305 9.10 7.63 12.24
N LEU A 306 10.36 7.81 12.62
CA LEU A 306 11.12 6.80 13.34
C LEU A 306 10.59 6.57 14.77
N ALA A 307 10.20 7.64 15.45
CA ALA A 307 9.64 7.56 16.80
C ALA A 307 8.32 6.78 16.84
N HIS A 308 7.43 7.02 15.88
CA HIS A 308 6.13 6.39 15.78
C HIS A 308 6.12 5.12 14.89
N THR A 309 7.26 4.70 14.32
CA THR A 309 7.28 3.48 13.49
C THR A 309 6.67 2.27 14.18
N PRO A 310 6.92 1.99 15.48
CA PRO A 310 6.30 0.83 16.12
C PRO A 310 4.77 0.82 16.07
N SER A 311 4.10 1.96 16.25
CA SER A 311 2.64 2.09 16.11
C SER A 311 2.19 2.21 14.65
N LEU A 312 2.99 2.88 13.79
CA LEU A 312 2.71 3.00 12.36
C LEU A 312 2.59 1.65 11.66
N LEU A 313 3.35 0.64 12.10
CA LEU A 313 3.33 -0.68 11.47
C LEU A 313 1.95 -1.32 11.52
N ALA A 314 1.11 -0.98 12.49
CA ALA A 314 -0.29 -1.43 12.51
C ALA A 314 -1.07 -1.05 11.24
N PHE A 315 -0.69 0.05 10.55
CA PHE A 315 -1.31 0.53 9.31
C PHE A 315 -0.45 0.30 8.08
N THR A 316 0.87 0.38 8.19
CA THR A 316 1.80 0.26 7.05
C THR A 316 2.20 -1.18 6.75
N ASN A 317 2.12 -2.06 7.74
CA ASN A 317 2.46 -3.49 7.68
C ASN A 317 1.37 -4.32 8.40
N PRO A 318 0.12 -4.27 7.90
CA PRO A 318 -1.05 -4.56 8.70
C PRO A 318 -1.45 -6.04 8.71
N THR A 319 -0.58 -6.95 8.28
CA THR A 319 -0.90 -8.38 8.21
C THR A 319 0.10 -9.22 9.01
N VAL A 320 -0.32 -10.38 9.47
CA VAL A 320 0.62 -11.36 10.06
C VAL A 320 1.73 -11.73 9.06
N ASN A 321 1.39 -11.76 7.77
CA ASN A 321 2.36 -12.03 6.69
C ASN A 321 3.40 -10.92 6.52
N SER A 322 3.10 -9.68 6.89
CA SER A 322 4.05 -8.55 6.88
C SER A 322 5.30 -8.84 7.71
N TYR A 323 5.15 -9.53 8.82
CA TYR A 323 6.24 -9.87 9.75
C TYR A 323 7.06 -11.10 9.34
N HIS A 324 6.62 -11.83 8.32
CA HIS A 324 7.48 -12.78 7.62
C HIS A 324 8.43 -12.10 6.62
N ARG A 325 8.08 -10.87 6.16
CA ARG A 325 8.97 -10.02 5.37
C ARG A 325 9.96 -9.27 6.25
N LEU A 326 9.50 -8.68 7.35
CA LEU A 326 10.30 -7.84 8.24
C LEU A 326 11.24 -8.67 9.12
N VAL A 327 12.15 -9.39 8.47
CA VAL A 327 13.18 -10.23 9.12
C VAL A 327 14.56 -9.86 8.57
N PRO A 328 15.64 -9.92 9.40
CA PRO A 328 17.00 -9.67 8.94
C PRO A 328 17.41 -10.60 7.79
N GLY A 329 18.23 -10.11 6.86
CA GLY A 329 18.85 -10.92 5.80
C GLY A 329 18.05 -11.06 4.50
N PHE A 330 16.89 -10.40 4.36
CA PHE A 330 16.06 -10.40 3.16
C PHE A 330 15.82 -8.99 2.59
N GLU A 331 16.79 -8.10 2.75
CA GLU A 331 16.73 -6.69 2.31
C GLU A 331 15.61 -5.88 2.96
N ALA A 332 14.99 -6.42 4.02
CA ALA A 332 13.95 -5.74 4.76
C ALA A 332 14.54 -4.75 5.78
N PRO A 333 14.02 -3.51 5.86
CA PRO A 333 14.52 -2.47 6.75
C PRO A 333 13.96 -2.66 8.16
N VAL A 334 14.65 -3.44 8.98
CA VAL A 334 14.22 -3.72 10.36
C VAL A 334 14.79 -2.74 11.39
N ASN A 335 15.82 -1.96 11.04
CA ASN A 335 16.51 -1.04 11.92
C ASN A 335 15.96 0.38 11.81
N LEU A 336 15.58 0.98 12.93
CA LEU A 336 14.96 2.32 13.01
C LEU A 336 16.02 3.42 12.94
N VAL A 337 16.69 3.50 11.81
CA VAL A 337 17.70 4.51 11.49
C VAL A 337 17.42 5.17 10.15
N TYR A 338 18.09 6.29 9.88
CA TYR A 338 18.08 6.89 8.57
C TYR A 338 19.49 7.00 7.99
N SER A 339 19.60 7.07 6.67
CA SER A 339 20.88 7.14 5.99
C SER A 339 20.76 7.66 4.56
N GLN A 340 21.83 8.31 4.09
CA GLN A 340 22.00 8.53 2.66
C GLN A 340 22.53 7.26 2.00
N ARG A 341 21.83 6.74 0.98
CA ARG A 341 22.18 5.55 0.16
C ARG A 341 21.98 4.18 0.80
N ASN A 342 22.05 4.01 2.11
CA ASN A 342 21.96 2.71 2.75
C ASN A 342 20.56 2.11 2.66
N ARG A 343 20.43 0.96 1.98
CA ARG A 343 19.14 0.27 1.76
C ARG A 343 18.65 -0.54 2.96
N SER A 344 19.49 -0.75 3.99
CA SER A 344 19.08 -1.45 5.21
C SER A 344 18.45 -0.52 6.27
N ALA A 345 18.48 0.80 6.05
CA ALA A 345 17.85 1.79 6.93
C ALA A 345 16.33 1.86 6.71
N ALA A 346 15.58 2.10 7.78
CA ALA A 346 14.12 2.33 7.71
C ALA A 346 13.78 3.56 6.86
N VAL A 347 14.58 4.63 6.95
CA VAL A 347 14.46 5.82 6.11
C VAL A 347 15.73 6.00 5.29
N ARG A 348 15.59 5.98 3.98
CA ARG A 348 16.67 6.29 3.04
C ARG A 348 16.47 7.69 2.44
N ILE A 349 17.58 8.41 2.23
CA ILE A 349 17.57 9.69 1.52
C ILE A 349 18.14 9.43 0.14
N PRO A 350 17.30 9.41 -0.92
CA PRO A 350 17.78 9.21 -2.29
C PRO A 350 18.73 10.29 -2.74
N VAL A 351 19.72 9.92 -3.53
CA VAL A 351 20.59 10.90 -4.22
C VAL A 351 19.82 11.45 -5.41
N THR A 352 19.43 12.71 -5.34
CA THR A 352 18.54 13.36 -6.31
C THR A 352 19.20 14.49 -7.10
N GLY A 353 20.55 14.58 -7.08
CA GLY A 353 21.28 15.71 -7.63
C GLY A 353 21.08 16.99 -6.80
N THR A 354 21.20 18.16 -7.44
CA THR A 354 21.15 19.48 -6.78
C THR A 354 19.79 20.17 -6.85
N SER A 355 18.78 19.55 -7.46
CA SER A 355 17.45 20.17 -7.59
C SER A 355 16.71 20.14 -6.24
N PRO A 356 16.34 21.29 -5.66
CA PRO A 356 15.55 21.34 -4.44
C PRO A 356 14.20 20.60 -4.57
N LYS A 357 13.59 20.66 -5.74
CA LYS A 357 12.29 20.03 -6.02
C LYS A 357 12.33 18.50 -6.01
N ALA A 358 13.51 17.91 -6.19
CA ALA A 358 13.68 16.46 -6.19
C ALA A 358 13.96 15.90 -4.78
N LYS A 359 14.21 16.78 -3.78
CA LYS A 359 14.53 16.34 -2.42
C LYS A 359 13.33 15.70 -1.76
N ARG A 360 13.52 14.47 -1.31
CA ARG A 360 12.51 13.62 -0.66
C ARG A 360 13.17 12.61 0.27
N ILE A 361 12.40 12.02 1.12
CA ILE A 361 12.77 10.85 1.89
C ILE A 361 12.10 9.62 1.31
N GLU A 362 12.61 8.43 1.61
CA GLU A 362 12.05 7.14 1.26
C GLU A 362 11.89 6.31 2.53
N PHE A 363 10.65 6.15 2.99
CA PHE A 363 10.32 5.27 4.09
C PHE A 363 10.12 3.86 3.56
N ARG A 364 11.01 2.93 3.94
CA ARG A 364 11.17 1.61 3.31
C ARG A 364 10.43 0.48 4.03
N VAL A 365 9.95 0.74 5.24
CA VAL A 365 9.30 -0.27 6.09
C VAL A 365 7.98 -0.78 5.52
N PRO A 366 7.07 0.08 4.98
CA PRO A 366 5.76 -0.33 4.51
C PRO A 366 5.80 -1.48 3.49
N ASP A 367 4.70 -2.23 3.43
CA ASP A 367 4.48 -3.23 2.41
C ASP A 367 3.15 -3.02 1.65
N PRO A 368 2.98 -3.63 0.48
CA PRO A 368 1.85 -3.34 -0.40
C PRO A 368 0.52 -3.96 0.07
N SER A 369 0.48 -4.71 1.18
CA SER A 369 -0.77 -5.21 1.75
C SER A 369 -1.57 -4.14 2.48
N CYS A 370 -0.95 -3.00 2.77
CA CYS A 370 -1.60 -1.91 3.50
C CYS A 370 -2.77 -1.27 2.73
N ASN A 371 -3.67 -0.67 3.50
CA ASN A 371 -4.64 0.29 2.99
C ASN A 371 -3.91 1.63 2.78
N PRO A 372 -3.74 2.10 1.52
CA PRO A 372 -2.91 3.26 1.25
C PRO A 372 -3.45 4.55 1.89
N TYR A 373 -4.76 4.69 1.96
CA TYR A 373 -5.37 5.88 2.55
C TYR A 373 -5.02 6.00 4.04
N LEU A 374 -5.09 4.89 4.79
CA LEU A 374 -4.72 4.86 6.21
C LEU A 374 -3.21 4.98 6.39
N ALA A 375 -2.44 4.23 5.61
CA ALA A 375 -0.98 4.20 5.73
C ALA A 375 -0.34 5.56 5.42
N PHE A 376 -0.75 6.23 4.33
CA PHE A 376 -0.19 7.54 3.97
C PHE A 376 -0.62 8.61 4.96
N SER A 377 -1.87 8.57 5.43
CA SER A 377 -2.35 9.48 6.47
C SER A 377 -1.57 9.32 7.77
N ALA A 378 -1.39 8.08 8.24
CA ALA A 378 -0.63 7.82 9.47
C ALA A 378 0.82 8.30 9.37
N MET A 379 1.48 8.08 8.21
CA MET A 379 2.84 8.58 7.98
C MET A 379 2.94 10.11 8.02
N VAL A 380 1.99 10.81 7.39
CA VAL A 380 1.96 12.29 7.45
C VAL A 380 1.73 12.77 8.86
N MET A 381 0.80 12.15 9.60
CA MET A 381 0.51 12.52 10.98
C MET A 381 1.73 12.35 11.89
N ALA A 382 2.46 11.23 11.76
CA ALA A 382 3.71 10.99 12.48
C ALA A 382 4.80 12.01 12.13
N GLY A 383 4.94 12.35 10.84
CA GLY A 383 5.90 13.35 10.39
C GLY A 383 5.54 14.77 10.86
N VAL A 384 4.27 15.14 10.86
CA VAL A 384 3.78 16.43 11.36
C VAL A 384 4.01 16.55 12.88
N ASP A 385 3.74 15.48 13.63
CA ASP A 385 4.07 15.43 15.06
C ASP A 385 5.56 15.67 15.30
N GLY A 386 6.42 14.98 14.53
CA GLY A 386 7.87 15.18 14.61
C GLY A 386 8.30 16.62 14.33
N ILE A 387 7.71 17.28 13.32
CA ILE A 387 8.02 18.69 13.02
C ILE A 387 7.58 19.62 14.17
N ARG A 388 6.38 19.44 14.71
CA ARG A 388 5.83 20.26 15.82
C ARG A 388 6.66 20.15 17.08
N ASN A 389 7.04 18.93 17.43
CA ASN A 389 7.84 18.64 18.61
C ASN A 389 9.33 18.80 18.38
N LYS A 390 9.76 19.09 17.14
CA LYS A 390 11.17 19.12 16.75
C LYS A 390 11.92 17.86 17.16
N THR A 391 11.30 16.72 16.87
CA THR A 391 11.83 15.40 17.23
C THR A 391 13.08 15.13 16.41
N GLU A 392 14.24 15.14 17.06
CA GLU A 392 15.50 14.83 16.40
C GLU A 392 15.58 13.33 16.12
N PRO A 393 15.87 12.90 14.87
CA PRO A 393 16.17 11.51 14.61
C PRO A 393 17.51 11.11 15.23
N PRO A 394 17.78 9.81 15.42
CA PRO A 394 19.12 9.35 15.78
C PRO A 394 20.16 9.81 14.77
N GLU A 395 21.47 9.72 15.11
CA GLU A 395 22.51 10.03 14.13
C GLU A 395 22.41 9.13 12.88
N PRO A 396 22.68 9.67 11.68
CA PRO A 396 22.58 8.88 10.45
C PRO A 396 23.61 7.74 10.44
N VAL A 397 23.21 6.56 9.95
CA VAL A 397 24.07 5.39 9.90
C VAL A 397 24.42 5.08 8.43
N ASP A 398 25.58 5.56 7.99
CA ASP A 398 26.07 5.35 6.61
C ASP A 398 26.97 4.10 6.47
N LYS A 399 27.03 3.27 7.52
CA LYS A 399 27.71 1.97 7.54
C LYS A 399 26.78 0.84 7.11
N ASP A 400 27.33 -0.28 6.66
CA ASP A 400 26.54 -1.49 6.47
C ASP A 400 26.05 -2.00 7.83
N LEU A 401 24.74 -2.00 8.03
CA LEU A 401 24.11 -2.42 9.29
C LEU A 401 24.29 -3.92 9.57
N TYR A 402 24.48 -4.73 8.52
CA TYR A 402 24.71 -6.18 8.68
C TYR A 402 26.13 -6.52 9.12
N GLU A 403 27.08 -5.60 8.96
CA GLU A 403 28.49 -5.76 9.35
C GLU A 403 28.83 -5.02 10.66
N LEU A 404 27.84 -4.41 11.33
CA LEU A 404 28.07 -3.71 12.59
C LEU A 404 28.51 -4.67 13.70
N PRO A 405 29.47 -4.27 14.56
CA PRO A 405 29.76 -4.99 15.78
C PRO A 405 28.53 -5.21 16.65
N PRO A 406 28.37 -6.35 17.32
CA PRO A 406 27.19 -6.64 18.16
C PRO A 406 26.86 -5.55 19.19
N GLU A 407 27.88 -4.87 19.72
CA GLU A 407 27.73 -3.78 20.70
C GLU A 407 27.10 -2.51 20.06
N GLU A 408 27.47 -2.18 18.82
CA GLU A 408 26.86 -1.07 18.07
C GLU A 408 25.43 -1.43 17.64
N HIS A 409 25.21 -2.67 17.18
CA HIS A 409 23.92 -3.16 16.75
C HIS A 409 22.88 -3.21 17.89
N ALA A 410 23.31 -3.57 19.12
CA ALA A 410 22.44 -3.63 20.30
C ALA A 410 21.84 -2.27 20.70
N ASN A 411 22.43 -1.16 20.26
CA ASN A 411 21.94 0.19 20.53
C ASN A 411 20.96 0.72 19.48
N ILE A 412 20.70 -0.03 18.40
CA ILE A 412 19.79 0.36 17.33
C ILE A 412 18.40 -0.20 17.64
N ALA A 413 17.41 0.69 17.74
CA ALA A 413 16.02 0.28 17.86
C ALA A 413 15.57 -0.47 16.61
N THR A 414 14.73 -1.49 16.77
CA THR A 414 14.19 -2.31 15.68
C THR A 414 12.67 -2.21 15.61
N VAL A 415 12.12 -2.58 14.47
CA VAL A 415 10.68 -2.68 14.28
C VAL A 415 10.09 -3.80 15.16
N PRO A 416 8.79 -3.72 15.54
CA PRO A 416 8.07 -4.83 16.14
C PRO A 416 8.21 -6.13 15.34
N SER A 417 8.24 -7.25 16.06
CA SER A 417 8.42 -8.58 15.47
C SER A 417 7.13 -9.27 15.03
N SER A 418 5.99 -8.70 15.38
CA SER A 418 4.68 -9.26 15.07
C SER A 418 3.61 -8.17 14.92
N LEU A 419 2.52 -8.51 14.23
CA LEU A 419 1.36 -7.62 14.14
C LEU A 419 0.77 -7.33 15.54
N ASN A 420 0.72 -8.35 16.41
CA ASN A 420 0.18 -8.14 17.75
C ASN A 420 0.99 -7.11 18.54
N GLU A 421 2.32 -7.18 18.48
CA GLU A 421 3.20 -6.20 19.12
C GLU A 421 2.96 -4.78 18.56
N ALA A 422 2.82 -4.64 17.24
CA ALA A 422 2.51 -3.34 16.62
C ALA A 422 1.14 -2.80 17.07
N LEU A 423 0.14 -3.66 17.22
CA LEU A 423 -1.19 -3.26 17.74
C LEU A 423 -1.13 -2.88 19.23
N ASP A 424 -0.36 -3.61 20.05
CA ASP A 424 -0.16 -3.28 21.47
C ASP A 424 0.49 -1.89 21.62
N VAL A 425 1.45 -1.56 20.73
CA VAL A 425 2.04 -0.22 20.69
C VAL A 425 1.04 0.82 20.23
N LEU A 426 0.24 0.54 19.19
CA LEU A 426 -0.79 1.46 18.69
C LEU A 426 -1.80 1.84 19.79
N GLU A 427 -2.19 0.90 20.66
CA GLU A 427 -3.10 1.19 21.77
C GLU A 427 -2.52 2.21 22.77
N SER A 428 -1.22 2.35 22.86
CA SER A 428 -0.53 3.26 23.77
C SER A 428 0.09 4.49 23.10
N ASP A 429 0.32 4.45 21.79
CA ASP A 429 0.96 5.50 20.99
C ASP A 429 0.10 5.82 19.76
N HIS A 430 -1.00 6.53 19.96
CA HIS A 430 -1.89 6.95 18.88
C HIS A 430 -2.38 8.41 18.97
N ASP A 431 -1.99 9.15 19.99
CA ASP A 431 -2.46 10.53 20.19
C ASP A 431 -2.15 11.41 18.99
N TYR A 432 -1.00 11.21 18.34
CA TYR A 432 -0.61 11.95 17.14
C TYR A 432 -1.57 11.71 15.96
N LEU A 433 -2.22 10.56 15.88
CA LEU A 433 -3.20 10.22 14.85
C LEU A 433 -4.54 10.93 15.05
N LEU A 434 -4.91 11.21 16.32
CA LEU A 434 -6.17 11.84 16.68
C LEU A 434 -6.19 13.35 16.44
N GLU A 435 -5.02 13.96 16.22
CA GLU A 435 -4.92 15.38 15.97
C GLU A 435 -5.78 15.82 14.77
N GLY A 436 -6.48 16.93 14.92
CA GLY A 436 -7.39 17.46 13.90
C GLY A 436 -8.57 16.55 13.55
N GLY A 437 -8.80 15.48 14.30
CA GLY A 437 -9.85 14.50 14.03
C GLY A 437 -9.58 13.67 12.76
N VAL A 438 -8.31 13.52 12.36
CA VAL A 438 -7.92 12.76 11.16
C VAL A 438 -8.29 11.30 11.34
N PHE A 439 -7.71 10.65 12.35
CA PHE A 439 -8.21 9.38 12.85
C PHE A 439 -9.17 9.65 14.02
N THR A 440 -10.01 8.68 14.33
CA THR A 440 -10.88 8.72 15.51
C THR A 440 -10.54 7.57 16.44
N GLN A 441 -10.83 7.73 17.71
CA GLN A 441 -10.65 6.65 18.69
C GLN A 441 -11.43 5.40 18.27
N ASP A 442 -12.65 5.56 17.79
CA ASP A 442 -13.50 4.50 17.27
C ASP A 442 -12.86 3.73 16.10
N LEU A 443 -12.21 4.44 15.16
CA LEU A 443 -11.48 3.77 14.07
C LEU A 443 -10.31 2.93 14.59
N ILE A 444 -9.52 3.48 15.53
CA ILE A 444 -8.35 2.79 16.09
C ILE A 444 -8.79 1.53 16.86
N GLU A 445 -9.79 1.64 17.73
CA GLU A 445 -10.33 0.51 18.49
C GLU A 445 -10.89 -0.57 17.55
N THR A 446 -11.69 -0.16 16.56
CA THR A 446 -12.23 -1.08 15.55
C THR A 446 -11.11 -1.77 14.76
N TRP A 447 -10.06 -1.05 14.40
CA TRP A 447 -8.92 -1.61 13.69
C TRP A 447 -8.20 -2.69 14.50
N VAL A 448 -7.89 -2.38 15.76
CA VAL A 448 -7.21 -3.32 16.67
C VAL A 448 -8.04 -4.58 16.88
N ASP A 449 -9.34 -4.41 17.21
CA ASP A 449 -10.24 -5.53 17.42
C ASP A 449 -10.42 -6.38 16.17
N PHE A 450 -10.59 -5.73 14.99
CA PHE A 450 -10.71 -6.42 13.72
C PHE A 450 -9.46 -7.26 13.41
N LYS A 451 -8.27 -6.71 13.57
CA LYS A 451 -7.01 -7.40 13.29
C LYS A 451 -6.77 -8.58 14.23
N ARG A 452 -7.03 -8.41 15.51
CA ARG A 452 -6.90 -9.50 16.48
C ARG A 452 -7.89 -10.63 16.20
N ALA A 453 -9.18 -10.31 16.08
CA ALA A 453 -10.24 -11.32 15.94
C ALA A 453 -10.24 -12.04 14.59
N ASN A 454 -9.91 -11.31 13.49
CA ASN A 454 -10.07 -11.87 12.14
C ASN A 454 -8.76 -12.37 11.50
N GLU A 455 -7.60 -11.95 12.00
CA GLU A 455 -6.31 -12.30 11.42
C GLU A 455 -5.38 -13.03 12.40
N ILE A 456 -5.06 -12.41 13.54
CA ILE A 456 -4.08 -12.96 14.50
C ILE A 456 -4.61 -14.26 15.13
N ASP A 457 -5.78 -14.22 15.77
CA ASP A 457 -6.33 -15.38 16.47
C ASP A 457 -6.63 -16.57 15.55
N PRO A 458 -7.26 -16.39 14.36
CA PRO A 458 -7.43 -17.47 13.43
C PRO A 458 -6.14 -18.15 12.96
N ILE A 459 -5.06 -17.39 12.76
CA ILE A 459 -3.76 -17.96 12.37
C ILE A 459 -3.11 -18.68 13.57
N ARG A 460 -3.10 -18.06 14.74
CA ARG A 460 -2.50 -18.61 15.97
C ARG A 460 -3.12 -19.94 16.40
N LEU A 461 -4.40 -20.13 16.11
CA LEU A 461 -5.12 -21.36 16.47
C LEU A 461 -4.88 -22.54 15.50
N ARG A 462 -4.20 -22.30 14.38
CA ARG A 462 -3.94 -23.34 13.37
C ARG A 462 -2.50 -23.81 13.46
N PRO A 463 -2.28 -25.16 13.52
CA PRO A 463 -0.93 -25.70 13.42
C PRO A 463 -0.38 -25.45 12.02
N HIS A 464 0.89 -25.08 11.95
CA HIS A 464 1.63 -24.93 10.69
C HIS A 464 2.22 -26.29 10.26
N PRO A 465 2.26 -26.65 8.96
CA PRO A 465 2.86 -27.92 8.51
C PRO A 465 4.27 -28.18 9.04
N HIS A 466 5.08 -27.16 9.17
CA HIS A 466 6.44 -27.26 9.70
C HIS A 466 6.49 -27.66 11.19
N GLU A 467 5.43 -27.39 11.96
CA GLU A 467 5.36 -27.85 13.36
C GLU A 467 5.27 -29.39 13.45
N PHE A 468 4.66 -30.06 12.46
CA PHE A 468 4.66 -31.51 12.38
C PHE A 468 6.05 -32.08 12.13
N GLU A 469 6.88 -31.40 11.31
CA GLU A 469 8.25 -31.78 11.10
C GLU A 469 9.09 -31.64 12.38
N LEU A 470 8.85 -30.59 13.18
CA LEU A 470 9.59 -30.29 14.38
C LEU A 470 9.14 -31.10 15.61
N TYR A 471 7.83 -31.38 15.75
CA TYR A 471 7.24 -31.76 17.02
C TYR A 471 6.38 -33.03 16.97
N PHE A 472 6.21 -33.68 15.81
CA PHE A 472 5.30 -34.83 15.72
C PHE A 472 5.72 -36.01 16.59
N ASP A 473 7.01 -36.18 16.81
CA ASP A 473 7.59 -37.32 17.54
C ASP A 473 8.29 -36.86 18.86
N ILE A 474 7.62 -35.99 19.62
CA ILE A 474 8.09 -35.57 20.94
C ILE A 474 7.30 -36.23 22.06
#